data_8f3de5de482e5ccf644863b033ccd73b
#
_entry.id   8f3de5de482e5ccf644863b033ccd73b
#
_cell.length_a   1.000
_cell.length_b   1.000
_cell.length_c   1.000
_cell.angle_alpha   90.00
_cell.angle_beta   90.00
_cell.angle_gamma   90.00
#
_symmetry.space_group_name_H-M   'P 1'
#
loop_
_entity.id
_entity.type
_entity.pdbx_description
1 polymer ?
#
loop_
_entity_poly.entity_id
_entity_poly.type
_entity_poly.pdbx_seq_one_letter_code
_entity_poly.pdbx_strand_id
1 'polypeptide(L)'
;MDKIEKSKDFDQCSDAHEHAICPMVLVQRILSGKRKILILWYLSHQVLRFSELKRDLPDVTQKMLTLQLRSLEEDKLIYRKVYPVIPPRVEYGLTEVGKKIIPILEMMHAFGAKYLQAGLYEKSGKINATKKIMNRET
;
A
#
# COMPACT_ATOMS: atom_id res chain seq x y z
N MET A 1 -15.47 10.18 -28.77
CA MET A 1 -15.53 10.40 -27.30
C MET A 1 -16.41 9.31 -26.74
N ASP A 2 -15.79 8.33 -26.12
CA ASP A 2 -16.53 7.26 -25.48
C ASP A 2 -17.21 7.80 -24.24
N LYS A 3 -18.52 7.75 -24.23
CA LYS A 3 -19.29 7.99 -23.01
C LYS A 3 -18.89 6.88 -22.04
N ILE A 4 -18.14 7.25 -21.02
CA ILE A 4 -17.97 6.37 -19.88
C ILE A 4 -19.37 6.15 -19.31
N GLU A 5 -19.94 4.96 -19.53
CA GLU A 5 -21.14 4.57 -18.81
C GLU A 5 -20.82 4.72 -17.32
N LYS A 6 -21.49 5.68 -16.69
CA LYS A 6 -21.44 5.78 -15.23
C LYS A 6 -21.95 4.47 -14.70
N SER A 7 -21.05 3.65 -14.19
CA SER A 7 -21.47 2.42 -13.53
C SER A 7 -22.42 2.79 -12.40
N LYS A 8 -23.47 2.02 -12.23
CA LYS A 8 -24.44 2.20 -11.13
C LYS A 8 -23.77 2.28 -9.76
N ASP A 9 -22.53 1.78 -9.67
CA ASP A 9 -21.70 1.80 -8.46
C ASP A 9 -21.18 3.21 -8.11
N PHE A 10 -21.11 4.13 -9.08
CA PHE A 10 -20.65 5.49 -8.81
C PHE A 10 -21.67 6.31 -8.03
N ASP A 11 -22.95 6.07 -8.25
CA ASP A 11 -24.02 6.78 -7.54
C ASP A 11 -24.09 6.40 -6.05
N GLN A 12 -23.60 5.22 -5.68
CA GLN A 12 -23.56 4.78 -4.28
C GLN A 12 -22.51 5.53 -3.43
N CYS A 13 -21.56 6.20 -4.07
CA CYS A 13 -20.56 6.99 -3.34
C CYS A 13 -21.03 8.41 -3.02
N SER A 14 -22.06 8.89 -3.71
CA SER A 14 -22.60 10.25 -3.53
C SER A 14 -23.72 10.35 -2.49
N ASP A 15 -24.41 9.23 -2.23
CA ASP A 15 -25.50 9.18 -1.26
C ASP A 15 -25.03 8.49 0.03
N ALA A 16 -24.62 9.30 0.99
CA ALA A 16 -24.35 8.83 2.35
C ALA A 16 -25.68 8.44 3.01
N HIS A 17 -26.24 7.28 2.63
CA HIS A 17 -27.32 6.69 3.39
C HIS A 17 -26.77 6.23 4.75
N GLU A 18 -27.51 6.50 5.80
CA GLU A 18 -27.17 6.44 7.22
C GLU A 18 -26.52 5.14 7.72
N HIS A 19 -26.41 4.09 6.89
CA HIS A 19 -25.94 2.77 7.35
C HIS A 19 -24.99 2.04 6.39
N ALA A 20 -24.66 2.60 5.23
CA ALA A 20 -23.74 1.96 4.27
C ALA A 20 -22.55 2.86 3.96
N ILE A 21 -21.34 2.41 4.31
CA ILE A 21 -20.13 3.11 3.92
C ILE A 21 -19.86 2.90 2.43
N CYS A 22 -19.53 3.97 1.71
CA CYS A 22 -19.04 3.86 0.33
C CYS A 22 -17.77 3.00 0.29
N PRO A 23 -17.70 1.96 -0.58
CA PRO A 23 -16.52 1.09 -0.66
C PRO A 23 -15.21 1.85 -0.89
N MET A 24 -15.19 2.93 -1.67
CA MET A 24 -13.99 3.73 -1.89
C MET A 24 -13.57 4.49 -0.62
N VAL A 25 -14.52 4.99 0.15
CA VAL A 25 -14.24 5.63 1.45
C VAL A 25 -13.65 4.62 2.43
N LEU A 26 -14.19 3.40 2.43
CA LEU A 26 -13.67 2.32 3.26
C LEU A 26 -12.22 1.99 2.90
N VAL A 27 -11.91 1.81 1.63
CA VAL A 27 -10.55 1.53 1.15
C VAL A 27 -9.60 2.67 1.53
N GLN A 28 -10.04 3.91 1.35
CA GLN A 28 -9.27 5.08 1.75
C GLN A 28 -8.93 5.06 3.24
N ARG A 29 -9.88 4.70 4.10
CA ARG A 29 -9.65 4.57 5.55
C ARG A 29 -8.66 3.45 5.88
N ILE A 30 -8.82 2.29 5.26
CA ILE A 30 -7.96 1.12 5.49
C ILE A 30 -6.52 1.41 5.05
N LEU A 31 -6.33 2.10 3.94
CA LEU A 31 -5.01 2.39 3.37
C LEU A 31 -4.44 3.74 3.82
N SER A 32 -5.22 4.50 4.58
CA SER A 32 -4.80 5.78 5.14
C SER A 32 -3.75 5.57 6.23
N GLY A 33 -2.59 6.16 6.05
CA GLY A 33 -1.50 6.08 7.01
C GLY A 33 -0.16 6.17 6.32
N LYS A 34 0.87 6.52 7.11
CA LYS A 34 2.20 6.69 6.56
C LYS A 34 2.78 5.33 6.12
N ARG A 35 2.97 5.17 4.83
CA ARG A 35 3.61 4.00 4.21
C ARG A 35 2.81 2.69 4.28
N LYS A 36 1.53 2.69 4.62
CA LYS A 36 0.71 1.46 4.64
C LYS A 36 0.69 0.73 3.29
N ILE A 37 0.52 1.47 2.21
CA ILE A 37 0.51 0.92 0.85
C ILE A 37 1.87 0.25 0.54
N LEU A 38 2.98 0.88 0.92
CA LEU A 38 4.31 0.30 0.74
C LEU A 38 4.53 -0.95 1.61
N ILE A 39 4.04 -0.95 2.84
CA ILE A 39 4.11 -2.14 3.70
C ILE A 39 3.41 -3.31 3.02
N LEU A 40 2.19 -3.10 2.54
CA LEU A 40 1.43 -4.13 1.81
C LEU A 40 2.15 -4.57 0.54
N TRP A 41 2.76 -3.64 -0.18
CA TRP A 41 3.54 -3.93 -1.39
C TRP A 41 4.73 -4.83 -1.09
N TYR A 42 5.50 -4.53 -0.06
CA TYR A 42 6.62 -5.40 0.35
C TYR A 42 6.14 -6.77 0.82
N LEU A 43 5.07 -6.83 1.62
CA LEU A 43 4.49 -8.08 2.08
C LEU A 43 3.81 -8.90 0.98
N SER A 44 3.46 -8.27 -0.14
CA SER A 44 2.94 -9.00 -1.30
C SER A 44 3.99 -9.88 -1.97
N HIS A 45 5.27 -9.59 -1.77
CA HIS A 45 6.37 -10.33 -2.36
C HIS A 45 6.91 -11.43 -1.44
N GLN A 46 6.91 -11.18 -0.14
CA GLN A 46 7.45 -12.13 0.84
C GLN A 46 7.01 -11.79 2.26
N VAL A 47 7.10 -12.79 3.13
CA VAL A 47 6.98 -12.60 4.58
C VAL A 47 8.22 -11.87 5.08
N LEU A 48 8.04 -10.85 5.90
CA LEU A 48 9.11 -9.99 6.40
C LEU A 48 9.05 -9.86 7.92
N ARG A 49 10.22 -9.73 8.52
CA ARG A 49 10.36 -9.38 9.94
C ARG A 49 10.25 -7.87 10.12
N PHE A 50 9.97 -7.45 11.34
CA PHE A 50 9.92 -6.03 11.69
C PHE A 50 11.21 -5.29 11.31
N SER A 51 12.38 -5.88 11.62
CA SER A 51 13.68 -5.27 11.31
C SER A 51 13.91 -5.10 9.79
N GLU A 52 13.44 -6.05 9.00
CA GLU A 52 13.52 -5.98 7.53
C GLU A 52 12.64 -4.88 6.97
N LEU A 53 11.40 -4.77 7.45
CA LEU A 53 10.48 -3.68 7.10
C LEU A 53 11.04 -2.31 7.50
N LYS A 54 11.64 -2.21 8.70
CA LYS A 54 12.24 -0.97 9.18
C LYS A 54 13.43 -0.55 8.30
N ARG A 55 14.24 -1.49 7.87
CA ARG A 55 15.36 -1.25 6.96
C ARG A 55 14.88 -0.74 5.59
N ASP A 56 13.80 -1.35 5.06
CA ASP A 56 13.23 -1.00 3.76
C ASP A 56 12.46 0.32 3.79
N LEU A 57 12.07 0.77 4.98
CA LEU A 57 11.34 2.02 5.22
C LEU A 57 12.10 2.92 6.20
N PRO A 58 13.29 3.42 5.80
CA PRO A 58 14.17 4.16 6.73
C PRO A 58 13.59 5.50 7.19
N ASP A 59 12.67 6.09 6.44
CA ASP A 59 12.02 7.36 6.77
C ASP A 59 10.86 7.22 7.77
N VAL A 60 10.50 5.99 8.14
CA VAL A 60 9.44 5.70 9.11
C VAL A 60 10.08 5.34 10.45
N THR A 61 9.66 6.03 11.52
CA THR A 61 10.14 5.71 12.86
C THR A 61 9.65 4.33 13.30
N GLN A 62 10.35 3.71 14.24
CA GLN A 62 9.94 2.43 14.83
C GLN A 62 8.54 2.51 15.44
N LYS A 63 8.24 3.60 16.12
CA LYS A 63 6.91 3.85 16.69
C LYS A 63 5.84 3.93 15.60
N MET A 64 6.10 4.66 14.54
CA MET A 64 5.16 4.81 13.42
C MET A 64 4.93 3.49 12.72
N LEU A 65 6.00 2.74 12.43
CA LEU A 65 5.89 1.42 11.80
C LEU A 65 5.05 0.46 12.65
N THR A 66 5.26 0.44 13.97
CA THR A 66 4.47 -0.36 14.89
C THR A 66 2.99 -0.01 14.82
N LEU A 67 2.66 1.29 14.81
CA LEU A 67 1.27 1.76 14.69
C LEU A 67 0.63 1.35 13.36
N GLN A 68 1.36 1.47 12.26
CA GLN A 68 0.85 1.09 10.95
C GLN A 68 0.62 -0.43 10.83
N LEU A 69 1.54 -1.23 11.35
CA LEU A 69 1.40 -2.69 11.36
C LEU A 69 0.21 -3.14 12.23
N ARG A 70 0.02 -2.54 13.40
CA ARG A 70 -1.15 -2.82 14.25
C ARG A 70 -2.45 -2.49 13.54
N SER A 71 -2.51 -1.33 12.89
CA SER A 71 -3.69 -0.91 12.14
C SER A 71 -4.03 -1.88 11.00
N LEU A 72 -3.04 -2.32 10.24
CA LEU A 72 -3.22 -3.30 9.16
C LEU A 72 -3.65 -4.68 9.71
N GLU A 73 -3.13 -5.08 10.86
CA GLU A 73 -3.51 -6.32 11.53
C GLU A 73 -4.95 -6.26 12.06
N GLU A 74 -5.36 -5.14 12.67
CA GLU A 74 -6.74 -4.90 13.11
C GLU A 74 -7.73 -4.95 11.95
N ASP A 75 -7.37 -4.43 10.79
CA ASP A 75 -8.17 -4.48 9.56
C ASP A 75 -8.09 -5.84 8.85
N LYS A 76 -7.43 -6.82 9.44
CA LYS A 76 -7.32 -8.20 8.93
C LYS A 76 -6.61 -8.32 7.58
N LEU A 77 -5.80 -7.35 7.20
CA LEU A 77 -5.02 -7.39 5.96
C LEU A 77 -3.70 -8.12 6.12
N ILE A 78 -3.11 -8.07 7.31
CA ILE A 78 -1.88 -8.76 7.63
C ILE A 78 -2.04 -9.62 8.88
N TYR A 79 -1.21 -10.64 8.98
CA TYR A 79 -1.03 -11.42 10.20
C TYR A 79 0.33 -11.15 10.83
N ARG A 80 0.39 -11.36 12.12
CA ARG A 80 1.61 -11.30 12.91
C ARG A 80 1.86 -12.67 13.52
N LYS A 81 3.00 -13.27 13.23
CA LYS A 81 3.38 -14.57 13.76
C LYS A 81 4.60 -14.43 14.67
N VAL A 82 4.43 -14.83 15.91
CA VAL A 82 5.50 -14.83 16.91
C VAL A 82 6.05 -16.25 17.05
N TYR A 83 7.36 -16.41 16.91
CA TYR A 83 8.05 -17.67 17.12
C TYR A 83 8.64 -17.69 18.53
N PRO A 84 8.41 -18.75 19.30
CA PRO A 84 8.92 -18.87 20.69
C PRO A 84 10.39 -19.30 20.69
N VAL A 85 11.25 -18.50 20.10
CA VAL A 85 12.70 -18.69 20.07
C VAL A 85 13.37 -17.55 20.84
N ILE A 86 14.65 -17.71 21.20
CA ILE A 86 15.43 -16.68 21.89
C ILE A 86 16.57 -16.22 20.97
N PRO A 87 16.61 -14.94 20.57
CA PRO A 87 15.60 -13.87 20.79
C PRO A 87 14.30 -14.14 20.04
N PRO A 88 13.14 -13.59 20.51
CA PRO A 88 11.87 -13.82 19.86
C PRO A 88 11.86 -13.26 18.44
N ARG A 89 11.31 -14.05 17.53
CA ARG A 89 11.20 -13.72 16.12
C ARG A 89 9.75 -13.44 15.78
N VAL A 90 9.50 -12.28 15.17
CA VAL A 90 8.17 -11.85 14.73
C VAL A 90 8.18 -11.67 13.22
N GLU A 91 7.26 -12.32 12.54
CA GLU A 91 7.08 -12.23 11.11
C GLU A 91 5.72 -11.65 10.77
N TYR A 92 5.67 -10.88 9.68
CA TYR A 92 4.46 -10.30 9.12
C TYR A 92 4.23 -10.82 7.72
N GLY A 93 2.98 -11.09 7.39
CA GLY A 93 2.58 -11.53 6.06
C GLY A 93 1.15 -11.13 5.75
N LEU A 94 0.73 -11.26 4.50
CA LEU A 94 -0.64 -10.98 4.09
C LEU A 94 -1.58 -12.13 4.48
N THR A 95 -2.75 -11.77 4.99
CA THR A 95 -3.86 -12.72 5.17
C THR A 95 -4.47 -13.08 3.80
N GLU A 96 -5.39 -14.05 3.77
CA GLU A 96 -6.13 -14.37 2.54
C GLU A 96 -6.93 -13.16 2.02
N VAL A 97 -7.50 -12.37 2.94
CA VAL A 97 -8.17 -11.11 2.57
C VAL A 97 -7.15 -10.09 2.06
N GLY A 98 -6.01 -9.96 2.74
CA GLY A 98 -4.93 -9.05 2.34
C GLY A 98 -4.37 -9.35 0.95
N LYS A 99 -4.29 -10.62 0.58
CA LYS A 99 -3.83 -11.04 -0.77
C LYS A 99 -4.72 -10.53 -1.89
N LYS A 100 -5.98 -10.26 -1.62
CA LYS A 100 -6.91 -9.70 -2.61
C LYS A 100 -6.54 -8.29 -3.06
N ILE A 101 -5.72 -7.57 -2.28
CA ILE A 101 -5.23 -6.24 -2.66
C ILE A 101 -4.06 -6.31 -3.65
N ILE A 102 -3.41 -7.45 -3.82
CA ILE A 102 -2.22 -7.57 -4.67
C ILE A 102 -2.47 -7.08 -6.10
N PRO A 103 -3.54 -7.50 -6.80
CA PRO A 103 -3.82 -6.99 -8.15
C PRO A 103 -4.00 -5.47 -8.19
N ILE A 104 -4.59 -4.90 -7.15
CA ILE A 104 -4.80 -3.45 -7.02
C ILE A 104 -3.44 -2.75 -6.88
N LEU A 105 -2.56 -3.27 -6.04
CA LEU A 105 -1.21 -2.73 -5.85
C LEU A 105 -0.38 -2.81 -7.14
N GLU A 106 -0.48 -3.90 -7.88
CA GLU A 106 0.18 -4.05 -9.17
C GLU A 106 -0.30 -3.02 -10.19
N MET A 107 -1.60 -2.76 -10.24
CA MET A 107 -2.19 -1.72 -11.08
C MET A 107 -1.74 -0.32 -10.65
N MET A 108 -1.66 -0.06 -9.35
CA MET A 108 -1.14 1.19 -8.81
C MET A 108 0.33 1.39 -9.18
N HIS A 109 1.13 0.34 -9.08
CA HIS A 109 2.54 0.38 -9.50
C HIS A 109 2.66 0.70 -10.99
N ALA A 110 1.90 0.02 -11.84
CA ALA A 110 1.88 0.26 -13.28
C ALA A 110 1.46 1.69 -13.61
N PHE A 111 0.45 2.21 -12.94
CA PHE A 111 0.03 3.61 -13.09
C PHE A 111 1.14 4.58 -12.69
N GLY A 112 1.79 4.34 -11.55
CA GLY A 112 2.91 5.18 -11.09
C GLY A 112 4.07 5.19 -12.08
N ALA A 113 4.40 4.04 -12.66
CA ALA A 113 5.46 3.92 -13.68
C ALA A 113 5.11 4.75 -14.93
N LYS A 114 3.88 4.68 -15.41
CA LYS A 114 3.41 5.47 -16.55
C LYS A 114 3.44 6.98 -16.25
N TYR A 115 3.03 7.35 -15.06
CA TYR A 115 3.04 8.74 -14.62
C TYR A 115 4.46 9.31 -14.60
N LEU A 116 5.43 8.54 -14.11
CA LEU A 116 6.85 8.90 -14.13
C LEU A 116 7.38 9.02 -15.56
N GLN A 117 7.05 8.07 -16.44
CA GLN A 117 7.46 8.10 -17.84
C GLN A 117 6.93 9.32 -18.60
N ALA A 118 5.73 9.77 -18.26
CA ALA A 118 5.13 10.95 -18.87
C ALA A 118 5.79 12.27 -18.41
N GLY A 119 6.72 12.20 -17.44
CA GLY A 119 7.43 13.38 -16.93
C GLY A 119 6.55 14.33 -16.11
N LEU A 120 5.40 13.85 -15.64
CA LEU A 120 4.44 14.67 -14.90
C LEU A 120 4.82 14.88 -13.44
N TYR A 121 5.78 14.12 -12.94
CA TYR A 121 6.25 14.22 -11.57
C TYR A 121 7.49 15.14 -11.51
N GLU A 122 7.23 16.42 -11.26
CA GLU A 122 8.26 17.41 -10.96
C GLU A 122 8.23 17.75 -9.48
N LYS A 123 9.14 17.18 -8.72
CA LYS A 123 9.44 17.67 -7.39
C LYS A 123 10.87 18.21 -7.38
N SER A 124 10.98 19.50 -7.11
CA SER A 124 12.22 20.27 -7.01
C SER A 124 13.43 19.43 -6.52
N GLY A 125 14.39 19.23 -7.38
CA GLY A 125 15.75 18.82 -7.04
C GLY A 125 16.00 17.33 -6.77
N LYS A 126 14.99 16.46 -6.74
CA LYS A 126 15.20 15.02 -6.47
C LYS A 126 14.92 14.09 -7.67
N ILE A 127 14.60 14.64 -8.82
CA ILE A 127 14.19 13.89 -10.00
C ILE A 127 15.36 13.20 -10.72
N ASN A 128 16.55 13.72 -10.55
CA ASN A 128 17.73 13.21 -11.26
C ASN A 128 18.07 11.74 -10.88
N ALA A 129 17.73 11.29 -9.68
CA ALA A 129 17.96 9.93 -9.26
C ALA A 129 16.94 8.95 -9.90
N THR A 130 15.68 9.36 -10.04
CA THR A 130 14.62 8.54 -10.62
C THR A 130 14.75 8.40 -12.13
N LYS A 131 15.13 9.49 -12.81
CA LYS A 131 15.43 9.48 -14.24
C LYS A 131 16.58 8.54 -14.59
N LYS A 132 17.56 8.44 -13.69
CA LYS A 132 18.73 7.56 -13.86
C LYS A 132 18.40 6.08 -13.71
N ILE A 133 17.40 5.75 -12.89
CA ILE A 133 16.91 4.37 -12.71
C ILE A 133 16.10 3.91 -13.92
N MET A 134 15.26 4.77 -14.48
CA MET A 134 14.42 4.46 -15.64
C MET A 134 15.24 4.27 -16.92
N ASN A 135 16.36 4.99 -17.07
CA ASN A 135 17.26 4.85 -18.21
C ASN A 135 18.12 3.57 -18.17
N ARG A 136 18.09 2.83 -17.06
CA ARG A 136 18.82 1.55 -16.93
C ARG A 136 17.99 0.32 -17.28
N GLU A 137 16.67 0.46 -17.42
CA GLU A 137 15.75 -0.63 -17.77
C GLU A 137 15.31 -0.63 -19.24
N THR A 138 15.85 0.24 -20.03
CA THR A 138 15.66 0.24 -21.50
C THR A 138 16.85 -0.34 -22.22
#